data_bbd3708ec49ab0b5190518d7e4912c87
#
_entry.id   bbd3708ec49ab0b5190518d7e4912c87
#
_cell.length_a   1.000
_cell.length_b   1.000
_cell.length_c   1.000
_cell.angle_alpha   90.00
_cell.angle_beta   90.00
_cell.angle_gamma   90.00
#
_symmetry.space_group_name_H-M   'P 1'
#
loop_
_entity.id
_entity.type
_entity.pdbx_description
1 polymer ?
#
loop_
_entity_poly.entity_id
_entity_poly.type
_entity_poly.pdbx_seq_one_letter_code
_entity_poly.pdbx_strand_id
1 'polypeptide(L)'
;MIDVSIKQIETVRSHAQAIGQCKKNIYKLKLQPIVAADTAGSAKYISEHQIETESAIASALAAKIYGLKILKKNFEDLKGNVTRFLIMSASARPKLYKKNKKYITSCIFRLKSVPSALHKALGGFAENKVNLTKLESFATGNSFKQVSFYLDIEGHIENLAVKKALTILKKHTEKLDILGVYFANSFRY
;
A
#
# COMPACT_ATOMS: atom_id res chain seq x y z
N MET A 1 2.82 32.04 -15.39
CA MET A 1 2.54 30.64 -15.72
C MET A 1 2.88 30.44 -17.18
N ILE A 2 3.87 29.60 -17.50
CA ILE A 2 4.29 29.36 -18.88
C ILE A 2 3.16 28.60 -19.59
N ASP A 3 2.73 29.05 -20.74
CA ASP A 3 1.64 28.42 -21.49
C ASP A 3 2.20 27.34 -22.42
N VAL A 4 2.47 26.17 -21.86
CA VAL A 4 3.01 25.01 -22.57
C VAL A 4 1.89 24.10 -23.06
N SER A 5 2.01 23.63 -24.31
CA SER A 5 1.14 22.62 -24.90
C SER A 5 1.70 21.21 -24.66
N ILE A 6 0.82 20.21 -24.53
CA ILE A 6 1.25 18.80 -24.41
C ILE A 6 2.10 18.31 -25.59
N LYS A 7 1.98 18.95 -26.75
CA LYS A 7 2.77 18.62 -27.95
C LYS A 7 4.24 19.04 -27.86
N GLN A 8 4.57 19.97 -26.96
CA GLN A 8 5.93 20.46 -26.74
C GLN A 8 6.68 19.61 -25.70
N ILE A 9 5.97 18.71 -25.02
CA ILE A 9 6.56 17.84 -24.02
C ILE A 9 7.28 16.67 -24.67
N GLU A 10 8.53 16.49 -24.32
CA GLU A 10 9.41 15.42 -24.80
C GLU A 10 9.64 14.36 -23.71
N THR A 11 9.72 14.79 -22.45
CA THR A 11 10.02 13.92 -21.32
C THR A 11 8.96 13.99 -20.23
N VAL A 12 8.87 12.90 -19.45
CA VAL A 12 7.95 12.82 -18.31
C VAL A 12 8.64 12.24 -17.08
N ARG A 13 8.71 13.02 -16.01
CA ARG A 13 9.37 12.68 -14.75
C ARG A 13 8.38 12.19 -13.72
N SER A 14 8.68 11.10 -13.02
CA SER A 14 7.94 10.64 -11.84
C SER A 14 8.64 9.49 -11.12
N HIS A 15 8.04 9.02 -10.01
CA HIS A 15 8.42 7.77 -9.37
C HIS A 15 8.21 6.58 -10.30
N ALA A 16 9.11 5.59 -10.24
CA ALA A 16 9.08 4.41 -11.12
C ALA A 16 7.71 3.71 -11.19
N GLN A 17 7.03 3.61 -10.04
CA GLN A 17 5.70 2.98 -9.96
C GLN A 17 4.62 3.79 -10.70
N ALA A 18 4.65 5.12 -10.61
CA ALA A 18 3.70 5.98 -11.32
C ALA A 18 3.95 5.93 -12.84
N ILE A 19 5.22 5.92 -13.27
CA ILE A 19 5.59 5.70 -14.68
C ILE A 19 5.05 4.36 -15.17
N GLY A 20 5.22 3.28 -14.37
CA GLY A 20 4.70 1.95 -14.70
C GLY A 20 3.18 1.90 -14.87
N GLN A 21 2.44 2.68 -14.08
CA GLN A 21 0.97 2.78 -14.15
C GLN A 21 0.47 3.60 -15.35
N CYS A 22 1.34 4.37 -16.01
CA CYS A 22 1.02 5.25 -17.12
C CYS A 22 1.74 4.84 -18.42
N LYS A 23 2.32 3.65 -18.46
CA LYS A 23 3.22 3.19 -19.54
C LYS A 23 2.61 3.29 -20.95
N LYS A 24 1.34 2.89 -21.10
CA LYS A 24 0.62 2.95 -22.38
C LYS A 24 0.42 4.39 -22.86
N ASN A 25 0.01 5.28 -21.96
CA ASN A 25 -0.18 6.69 -22.28
C ASN A 25 1.14 7.40 -22.59
N ILE A 26 2.22 7.09 -21.87
CA ILE A 26 3.58 7.58 -22.13
C ILE A 26 4.02 7.17 -23.53
N TYR A 27 3.88 5.88 -23.86
CA TYR A 27 4.23 5.36 -25.20
C TYR A 27 3.39 6.01 -26.30
N LYS A 28 2.07 6.15 -26.12
CA LYS A 28 1.16 6.78 -27.10
C LYS A 28 1.53 8.23 -27.41
N LEU A 29 2.03 8.95 -26.42
CA LEU A 29 2.48 10.34 -26.57
C LEU A 29 3.97 10.44 -26.97
N LYS A 30 4.66 9.31 -27.13
CA LYS A 30 6.09 9.24 -27.48
C LYS A 30 6.99 9.98 -26.48
N LEU A 31 6.61 10.02 -25.20
CA LEU A 31 7.37 10.69 -24.16
C LEU A 31 8.49 9.77 -23.66
N GLN A 32 9.64 10.36 -23.31
CA GLN A 32 10.72 9.64 -22.64
C GLN A 32 10.55 9.71 -21.13
N PRO A 33 10.44 8.56 -20.40
CA PRO A 33 10.28 8.55 -18.97
C PRO A 33 11.59 8.83 -18.23
N ILE A 34 11.54 9.71 -17.24
CA ILE A 34 12.63 10.01 -16.30
C ILE A 34 12.21 9.54 -14.91
N VAL A 35 12.95 8.58 -14.35
CA VAL A 35 12.69 8.05 -13.01
C VAL A 35 13.23 9.01 -11.95
N ALA A 36 12.38 9.38 -11.00
CA ALA A 36 12.70 10.25 -9.86
C ALA A 36 12.31 9.60 -8.54
N ALA A 37 12.73 10.19 -7.43
CA ALA A 37 12.50 9.67 -6.08
C ALA A 37 11.02 9.65 -5.69
N ASP A 38 10.24 10.65 -6.13
CA ASP A 38 8.81 10.76 -5.82
C ASP A 38 8.03 11.56 -6.88
N THR A 39 6.69 11.54 -6.77
CA THR A 39 5.80 12.20 -7.73
C THR A 39 5.68 13.70 -7.50
N ALA A 40 5.56 14.14 -6.25
CA ALA A 40 5.38 15.55 -5.91
C ALA A 40 6.69 16.33 -6.07
N GLY A 41 7.83 15.72 -5.70
CA GLY A 41 9.17 16.26 -5.95
C GLY A 41 9.47 16.42 -7.43
N SER A 42 8.95 15.54 -8.29
CA SER A 42 9.03 15.73 -9.75
C SER A 42 8.32 16.98 -10.22
N ALA A 43 7.11 17.25 -9.72
CA ALA A 43 6.37 18.48 -10.01
C ALA A 43 7.11 19.72 -9.47
N LYS A 44 7.65 19.65 -8.25
CA LYS A 44 8.47 20.71 -7.65
C LYS A 44 9.67 21.03 -8.53
N TYR A 45 10.40 20.00 -8.95
CA TYR A 45 11.60 20.14 -9.79
C TYR A 45 11.30 20.92 -11.07
N ILE A 46 10.24 20.57 -11.81
CA ILE A 46 9.87 21.27 -13.05
C ILE A 46 9.52 22.72 -12.76
N SER A 47 8.79 23.00 -11.69
CA SER A 47 8.42 24.37 -11.27
C SER A 47 9.66 25.22 -10.95
N GLU A 48 10.61 24.68 -10.21
CA GLU A 48 11.82 25.41 -9.79
C GLU A 48 12.78 25.65 -10.95
N HIS A 49 12.88 24.72 -11.89
CA HIS A 49 13.81 24.82 -13.02
C HIS A 49 13.19 25.39 -14.30
N GLN A 50 11.87 25.69 -14.29
CA GLN A 50 11.13 26.27 -15.40
C GLN A 50 11.33 25.53 -16.73
N ILE A 51 11.31 24.18 -16.71
CA ILE A 51 11.57 23.35 -17.87
C ILE A 51 10.30 23.23 -18.72
N GLU A 52 10.29 23.74 -19.92
CA GLU A 52 9.12 23.77 -20.80
C GLU A 52 8.88 22.48 -21.58
N THR A 53 9.93 21.66 -21.79
CA THR A 53 9.87 20.40 -22.55
C THR A 53 9.67 19.18 -21.67
N GLU A 54 9.64 19.35 -20.34
CA GLU A 54 9.46 18.26 -19.37
C GLU A 54 8.15 18.41 -18.62
N SER A 55 7.47 17.29 -18.40
CA SER A 55 6.26 17.19 -17.57
C SER A 55 6.47 16.28 -16.37
N ALA A 56 5.56 16.33 -15.39
CA ALA A 56 5.53 15.41 -14.27
C ALA A 56 4.21 14.64 -14.21
N ILE A 57 4.28 13.34 -13.87
CA ILE A 57 3.11 12.59 -13.42
C ILE A 57 3.02 12.77 -11.91
N ALA A 58 2.02 13.54 -11.48
CA ALA A 58 1.80 13.87 -10.08
C ALA A 58 0.31 14.10 -9.80
N SER A 59 -0.04 14.34 -8.53
CA SER A 59 -1.41 14.68 -8.16
C SER A 59 -1.81 16.08 -8.62
N ALA A 60 -3.11 16.31 -8.82
CA ALA A 60 -3.64 17.65 -9.09
C ALA A 60 -3.32 18.64 -7.96
N LEU A 61 -3.19 18.14 -6.72
CA LEU A 61 -2.78 18.96 -5.57
C LEU A 61 -1.33 19.45 -5.73
N ALA A 62 -0.42 18.60 -6.17
CA ALA A 62 0.97 18.99 -6.42
C ALA A 62 1.04 20.09 -7.51
N ALA A 63 0.28 19.93 -8.60
CA ALA A 63 0.19 20.98 -9.62
C ALA A 63 -0.28 22.30 -9.05
N LYS A 64 -1.30 22.30 -8.19
CA LYS A 64 -1.81 23.52 -7.52
C LYS A 64 -0.76 24.15 -6.60
N ILE A 65 -0.08 23.34 -5.78
CA ILE A 65 0.93 23.83 -4.82
C ILE A 65 2.12 24.46 -5.54
N TYR A 66 2.59 23.85 -6.63
CA TYR A 66 3.76 24.31 -7.37
C TYR A 66 3.45 25.22 -8.56
N GLY A 67 2.20 25.69 -8.70
CA GLY A 67 1.79 26.63 -9.74
C GLY A 67 1.89 26.08 -11.16
N LEU A 68 1.76 24.76 -11.35
CA LEU A 68 1.87 24.10 -12.64
C LEU A 68 0.51 23.94 -13.33
N LYS A 69 0.51 24.05 -14.67
CA LYS A 69 -0.66 23.76 -15.51
C LYS A 69 -0.86 22.25 -15.64
N ILE A 70 -2.10 21.77 -15.47
CA ILE A 70 -2.44 20.37 -15.71
C ILE A 70 -2.71 20.19 -17.21
N LEU A 71 -1.80 19.52 -17.90
CA LEU A 71 -1.90 19.27 -19.35
C LEU A 71 -2.87 18.12 -19.68
N LYS A 72 -2.94 17.10 -18.83
CA LYS A 72 -3.82 15.95 -19.00
C LYS A 72 -4.23 15.38 -17.65
N LYS A 73 -5.54 15.17 -17.47
CA LYS A 73 -6.11 14.47 -16.30
C LYS A 73 -6.28 12.98 -16.60
N ASN A 74 -6.35 12.17 -15.53
CA ASN A 74 -6.59 10.72 -15.60
C ASN A 74 -5.60 10.04 -16.54
N PHE A 75 -4.31 10.25 -16.25
CA PHE A 75 -3.21 9.80 -17.12
C PHE A 75 -2.85 8.32 -16.88
N GLU A 76 -3.41 7.70 -15.85
CA GLU A 76 -3.23 6.28 -15.55
C GLU A 76 -3.82 5.37 -16.65
N ASP A 77 -3.16 4.26 -16.94
CA ASP A 77 -3.59 3.28 -17.94
C ASP A 77 -4.81 2.48 -17.51
N LEU A 78 -4.96 2.26 -16.20
CA LEU A 78 -6.06 1.52 -15.58
C LEU A 78 -6.70 2.36 -14.48
N LYS A 79 -8.01 2.51 -14.55
CA LYS A 79 -8.80 3.12 -13.48
C LYS A 79 -8.84 2.20 -12.24
N GLY A 80 -8.92 2.79 -11.06
CA GLY A 80 -9.10 2.03 -9.83
C GLY A 80 -7.79 1.73 -9.07
N ASN A 81 -6.70 2.43 -9.38
CA ASN A 81 -5.51 2.38 -8.54
C ASN A 81 -5.81 3.01 -7.17
N VAL A 82 -5.67 2.22 -6.12
CA VAL A 82 -5.95 2.63 -4.73
C VAL A 82 -4.70 2.48 -3.89
N THR A 83 -4.31 3.57 -3.24
CA THR A 83 -3.22 3.55 -2.25
C THR A 83 -3.81 3.51 -0.85
N ARG A 84 -3.44 2.49 -0.08
CA ARG A 84 -3.82 2.37 1.33
C ARG A 84 -2.80 3.06 2.21
N PHE A 85 -3.24 4.04 2.97
CA PHE A 85 -2.45 4.67 4.03
C PHE A 85 -2.82 4.09 5.38
N LEU A 86 -1.82 3.80 6.22
CA LEU A 86 -1.98 3.40 7.62
C LEU A 86 -1.58 4.58 8.51
N ILE A 87 -2.48 4.97 9.41
CA ILE A 87 -2.18 5.94 10.45
C ILE A 87 -1.56 5.16 11.62
N MET A 88 -0.28 5.41 11.89
CA MET A 88 0.48 4.72 12.92
C MET A 88 0.67 5.61 14.15
N SER A 89 0.72 4.98 15.31
CA SER A 89 1.01 5.63 16.60
C SER A 89 1.99 4.77 17.40
N ALA A 90 2.87 5.41 18.16
CA ALA A 90 3.78 4.72 19.06
C ALA A 90 3.07 4.01 20.23
N SER A 91 1.89 4.51 20.61
CA SER A 91 1.05 3.89 21.66
C SER A 91 -0.09 3.12 21.02
N ALA A 92 -0.10 1.80 21.16
CA ALA A 92 -1.20 0.96 20.72
C ALA A 92 -2.43 1.19 21.62
N ARG A 93 -3.51 1.71 21.04
CA ARG A 93 -4.82 1.78 21.68
C ARG A 93 -5.82 1.06 20.79
N PRO A 94 -6.07 -0.25 21.00
CA PRO A 94 -7.07 -0.98 20.24
C PRO A 94 -8.42 -0.30 20.37
N LYS A 95 -9.15 -0.18 19.26
CA LYS A 95 -10.51 0.36 19.28
C LYS A 95 -11.40 -0.59 20.07
N LEU A 96 -12.25 -0.04 20.94
CA LEU A 96 -13.23 -0.83 21.69
C LEU A 96 -14.13 -1.61 20.73
N TYR A 97 -14.35 -2.89 21.04
CA TYR A 97 -15.20 -3.75 20.23
C TYR A 97 -16.65 -3.28 20.23
N LYS A 98 -17.21 -3.07 19.05
CA LYS A 98 -18.62 -2.77 18.80
C LYS A 98 -19.18 -3.75 17.77
N LYS A 99 -20.20 -4.52 18.15
CA LYS A 99 -20.75 -5.61 17.34
C LYS A 99 -21.15 -5.18 15.92
N ASN A 100 -21.58 -3.94 15.72
CA ASN A 100 -22.08 -3.41 14.44
C ASN A 100 -20.99 -2.68 13.62
N LYS A 101 -19.72 -2.82 13.96
CA LYS A 101 -18.62 -2.22 13.20
C LYS A 101 -17.72 -3.28 12.60
N LYS A 102 -17.23 -3.01 11.38
CA LYS A 102 -16.21 -3.83 10.73
C LYS A 102 -14.83 -3.41 11.17
N TYR A 103 -13.97 -4.37 11.43
CA TYR A 103 -12.61 -4.16 11.92
C TYR A 103 -11.60 -4.89 11.06
N ILE A 104 -10.37 -4.39 11.10
CA ILE A 104 -9.17 -5.09 10.64
C ILE A 104 -8.25 -5.23 11.84
N THR A 105 -7.72 -6.43 12.02
CA THR A 105 -6.62 -6.72 12.93
C THR A 105 -5.38 -6.98 12.09
N SER A 106 -4.33 -6.19 12.29
CA SER A 106 -3.03 -6.39 11.65
C SER A 106 -2.06 -7.00 12.64
N CYS A 107 -1.34 -8.03 12.22
CA CYS A 107 -0.33 -8.68 13.04
C CYS A 107 0.91 -9.08 12.24
N ILE A 108 1.99 -9.30 12.96
CA ILE A 108 3.22 -9.92 12.44
C ILE A 108 3.44 -11.21 13.24
N PHE A 109 3.80 -12.28 12.52
CA PHE A 109 4.15 -13.53 13.18
C PHE A 109 5.36 -14.18 12.52
N ARG A 110 6.09 -14.98 13.31
CA ARG A 110 7.19 -15.81 12.85
C ARG A 110 6.84 -17.28 13.12
N LEU A 111 6.98 -18.11 12.10
CA LEU A 111 6.68 -19.53 12.20
C LEU A 111 7.83 -20.31 12.84
N LYS A 112 7.48 -21.42 13.47
CA LYS A 112 8.45 -22.47 13.76
C LYS A 112 8.95 -23.07 12.46
N SER A 113 10.25 -23.30 12.34
CA SER A 113 10.86 -23.87 11.12
C SER A 113 10.62 -25.37 11.02
N VAL A 114 9.38 -25.76 10.73
CA VAL A 114 8.96 -27.14 10.53
C VAL A 114 8.10 -27.27 9.28
N PRO A 115 8.09 -28.44 8.62
CA PRO A 115 7.24 -28.68 7.46
C PRO A 115 5.77 -28.37 7.74
N SER A 116 5.09 -27.79 6.75
CA SER A 116 3.66 -27.41 6.81
C SER A 116 3.29 -26.38 7.89
N ALA A 117 4.27 -25.68 8.50
CA ALA A 117 4.00 -24.72 9.58
C ALA A 117 3.01 -23.62 9.14
N LEU A 118 3.18 -23.05 7.94
CA LEU A 118 2.29 -22.01 7.43
C LEU A 118 0.86 -22.54 7.23
N HIS A 119 0.69 -23.71 6.63
CA HIS A 119 -0.61 -24.33 6.43
C HIS A 119 -1.33 -24.55 7.77
N LYS A 120 -0.66 -25.13 8.76
CA LYS A 120 -1.21 -25.37 10.10
C LYS A 120 -1.55 -24.06 10.82
N ALA A 121 -0.69 -23.07 10.70
CA ALA A 121 -0.90 -21.75 11.30
C ALA A 121 -2.12 -21.01 10.74
N LEU A 122 -2.34 -21.11 9.43
CA LEU A 122 -3.47 -20.46 8.75
C LEU A 122 -4.77 -21.29 8.80
N GLY A 123 -4.70 -22.60 9.08
CA GLY A 123 -5.86 -23.48 9.17
C GLY A 123 -6.93 -22.98 10.14
N GLY A 124 -6.52 -22.39 11.27
CA GLY A 124 -7.44 -21.84 12.23
C GLY A 124 -8.34 -20.72 11.71
N PHE A 125 -7.90 -19.96 10.73
CA PHE A 125 -8.73 -18.93 10.10
C PHE A 125 -9.81 -19.57 9.20
N ALA A 126 -9.44 -20.58 8.43
CA ALA A 126 -10.38 -21.33 7.59
C ALA A 126 -11.46 -22.03 8.44
N GLU A 127 -11.07 -22.76 9.49
CA GLU A 127 -11.96 -23.47 10.39
C GLU A 127 -12.97 -22.54 11.10
N ASN A 128 -12.54 -21.32 11.44
CA ASN A 128 -13.38 -20.34 12.10
C ASN A 128 -14.04 -19.34 11.14
N LYS A 129 -13.95 -19.55 9.81
CA LYS A 129 -14.54 -18.69 8.78
C LYS A 129 -14.10 -17.23 8.88
N VAL A 130 -12.85 -17.00 9.21
CA VAL A 130 -12.25 -15.66 9.33
C VAL A 130 -11.50 -15.34 8.03
N ASN A 131 -11.86 -14.25 7.39
CA ASN A 131 -11.24 -13.83 6.13
C ASN A 131 -9.89 -13.12 6.38
N LEU A 132 -8.95 -13.37 5.48
CA LEU A 132 -7.63 -12.74 5.44
C LEU A 132 -7.55 -11.84 4.19
N THR A 133 -7.19 -10.57 4.37
CA THR A 133 -7.17 -9.60 3.27
C THR A 133 -5.77 -9.24 2.81
N LYS A 134 -4.76 -9.61 3.56
CA LYS A 134 -3.35 -9.46 3.20
C LYS A 134 -2.52 -10.55 3.90
N LEU A 135 -1.62 -11.17 3.16
CA LEU A 135 -0.57 -12.05 3.69
C LEU A 135 0.71 -11.74 2.91
N GLU A 136 1.75 -11.34 3.58
CA GLU A 136 3.02 -10.97 2.98
C GLU A 136 4.16 -11.52 3.79
N SER A 137 5.12 -12.19 3.14
CA SER A 137 6.32 -12.71 3.79
C SER A 137 7.50 -11.75 3.60
N PHE A 138 8.34 -11.64 4.61
CA PHE A 138 9.57 -10.87 4.55
C PHE A 138 10.68 -11.54 5.37
N ALA A 139 11.91 -11.45 4.89
CA ALA A 139 13.06 -11.96 5.61
C ALA A 139 13.38 -11.06 6.81
N THR A 140 13.70 -11.67 7.96
CA THR A 140 14.13 -10.95 9.16
C THR A 140 15.56 -11.38 9.52
N GLY A 141 16.45 -10.40 9.67
CA GLY A 141 17.86 -10.64 10.00
C GLY A 141 18.74 -11.02 8.79
N ASN A 142 19.96 -11.46 9.07
CA ASN A 142 20.99 -11.74 8.06
C ASN A 142 20.91 -13.16 7.45
N SER A 143 19.82 -13.88 7.66
CA SER A 143 19.67 -15.27 7.20
C SER A 143 18.31 -15.48 6.56
N PHE A 144 18.28 -16.06 5.36
CA PHE A 144 17.05 -16.48 4.67
C PHE A 144 16.24 -17.56 5.41
N LYS A 145 16.76 -18.08 6.53
CA LYS A 145 16.10 -19.12 7.33
C LYS A 145 14.99 -18.59 8.24
N GLN A 146 14.99 -17.28 8.53
CA GLN A 146 13.97 -16.66 9.39
C GLN A 146 13.03 -15.80 8.54
N VAL A 147 11.82 -16.32 8.33
CA VAL A 147 10.77 -15.62 7.60
C VAL A 147 9.69 -15.18 8.57
N SER A 148 9.38 -13.89 8.55
CA SER A 148 8.22 -13.32 9.24
C SER A 148 7.11 -13.04 8.24
N PHE A 149 5.89 -13.01 8.73
CA PHE A 149 4.69 -12.78 7.94
C PHE A 149 3.91 -11.60 8.51
N TYR A 150 3.50 -10.69 7.63
CA TYR A 150 2.51 -9.68 7.93
C TYR A 150 1.13 -10.20 7.51
N LEU A 151 0.13 -10.03 8.35
CA LEU A 151 -1.23 -10.53 8.14
C LEU A 151 -2.26 -9.47 8.50
N ASP A 152 -3.23 -9.22 7.60
CA ASP A 152 -4.45 -8.47 7.88
C ASP A 152 -5.64 -9.42 7.96
N ILE A 153 -6.35 -9.38 9.07
CA ILE A 153 -7.48 -10.23 9.44
C ILE A 153 -8.75 -9.38 9.47
N GLU A 154 -9.82 -9.83 8.82
CA GLU A 154 -11.14 -9.21 8.97
C GLU A 154 -11.76 -9.60 10.30
N GLY A 155 -11.88 -8.61 11.17
CA GLY A 155 -12.50 -8.75 12.49
C GLY A 155 -11.68 -8.16 13.62
N HIS A 156 -12.33 -8.06 14.77
CA HIS A 156 -11.74 -7.58 16.02
C HIS A 156 -11.19 -8.75 16.84
N ILE A 157 -10.10 -8.57 17.57
CA ILE A 157 -9.47 -9.62 18.40
C ILE A 157 -10.41 -10.20 19.48
N GLU A 158 -11.42 -9.45 19.92
CA GLU A 158 -12.43 -9.94 20.86
C GLU A 158 -13.59 -10.68 20.19
N ASN A 159 -13.68 -10.68 18.87
CA ASN A 159 -14.61 -11.55 18.16
C ASN A 159 -14.22 -13.01 18.40
N LEU A 160 -15.18 -13.85 18.79
CA LEU A 160 -14.91 -15.24 19.18
C LEU A 160 -14.22 -16.05 18.07
N ALA A 161 -14.61 -15.87 16.81
CA ALA A 161 -14.01 -16.55 15.68
C ALA A 161 -12.53 -16.12 15.48
N VAL A 162 -12.27 -14.81 15.51
CA VAL A 162 -10.91 -14.25 15.41
C VAL A 162 -10.04 -14.70 16.58
N LYS A 163 -10.59 -14.67 17.81
CA LYS A 163 -9.87 -15.11 19.00
C LYS A 163 -9.46 -16.60 18.90
N LYS A 164 -10.36 -17.48 18.46
CA LYS A 164 -10.05 -18.90 18.22
C LYS A 164 -8.97 -19.06 17.16
N ALA A 165 -9.10 -18.38 16.01
CA ALA A 165 -8.13 -18.43 14.93
C ALA A 165 -6.73 -17.94 15.37
N LEU A 166 -6.64 -16.83 16.10
CA LEU A 166 -5.40 -16.31 16.67
C LEU A 166 -4.79 -17.27 17.72
N THR A 167 -5.61 -17.99 18.48
CA THR A 167 -5.12 -19.00 19.41
C THR A 167 -4.46 -20.17 18.69
N ILE A 168 -5.03 -20.60 17.54
CA ILE A 168 -4.42 -21.65 16.70
C ILE A 168 -3.13 -21.10 16.06
N LEU A 169 -3.15 -19.91 15.50
CA LEU A 169 -1.96 -19.26 14.95
C LEU A 169 -0.81 -19.25 15.98
N LYS A 170 -1.10 -18.81 17.20
CA LYS A 170 -0.11 -18.70 18.29
C LYS A 170 0.57 -20.05 18.62
N LYS A 171 -0.16 -21.17 18.55
CA LYS A 171 0.42 -22.52 18.79
C LYS A 171 1.50 -22.91 17.79
N HIS A 172 1.41 -22.40 16.54
CA HIS A 172 2.30 -22.73 15.46
C HIS A 172 3.37 -21.65 15.18
N THR A 173 3.38 -20.58 15.98
CA THR A 173 4.33 -19.47 15.85
C THR A 173 5.34 -19.46 16.98
N GLU A 174 6.54 -18.95 16.70
CA GLU A 174 7.54 -18.61 17.73
C GLU A 174 7.21 -17.25 18.36
N LYS A 175 6.72 -16.32 17.51
CA LYS A 175 6.38 -14.97 17.91
C LYS A 175 5.11 -14.52 17.18
N LEU A 176 4.22 -13.82 17.88
CA LEU A 176 3.03 -13.19 17.35
C LEU A 176 2.85 -11.82 18.01
N ASP A 177 2.94 -10.77 17.21
CA ASP A 177 2.76 -9.39 17.64
C ASP A 177 1.51 -8.80 16.96
N ILE A 178 0.53 -8.37 17.73
CA ILE A 178 -0.63 -7.62 17.21
C ILE A 178 -0.21 -6.17 17.08
N LEU A 179 -0.12 -5.69 15.84
CA LEU A 179 0.26 -4.31 15.54
C LEU A 179 -0.86 -3.31 15.80
N GLY A 180 -2.11 -3.73 15.57
CA GLY A 180 -3.24 -2.87 15.80
C GLY A 180 -4.58 -3.49 15.42
N VAL A 181 -5.63 -2.90 16.01
CA VAL A 181 -7.03 -3.19 15.70
C VAL A 181 -7.72 -1.87 15.38
N TYR A 182 -8.27 -1.73 14.18
CA TYR A 182 -8.84 -0.48 13.69
C TYR A 182 -10.09 -0.71 12.86
N PHE A 183 -10.88 0.35 12.67
CA PHE A 183 -12.08 0.26 11.82
C PHE A 183 -11.69 0.01 10.36
N ALA A 184 -12.38 -0.93 9.73
CA ALA A 184 -12.27 -1.11 8.30
C ALA A 184 -12.87 0.10 7.57
N ASN A 185 -12.16 0.65 6.60
CA ASN A 185 -12.67 1.73 5.77
C ASN A 185 -13.77 1.20 4.84
N SER A 186 -14.86 1.99 4.65
CA SER A 186 -15.98 1.62 3.76
C SER A 186 -15.56 1.39 2.31
N PHE A 187 -14.47 1.99 1.86
CA PHE A 187 -13.90 1.79 0.53
C PHE A 187 -13.38 0.35 0.27
N ARG A 188 -13.33 -0.51 1.28
CA ARG A 188 -12.93 -1.92 1.15
C ARG A 188 -14.06 -2.85 0.71
N TYR A 189 -15.32 -2.37 0.74
CA TYR A 189 -16.52 -3.19 0.56
C TYR A 189 -17.46 -2.58 -0.48
#